data_aa65227496c0f74c7b4536075e50b736
#
_entry.id   aa65227496c0f74c7b4536075e50b736
#
_cell.length_a   1.000
_cell.length_b   1.000
_cell.length_c   1.000
_cell.angle_alpha   90.00
_cell.angle_beta   90.00
_cell.angle_gamma   90.00
#
_symmetry.space_group_name_H-M   'P 1'
#
loop_
_entity.id
_entity.type
_entity.pdbx_description
1 polymer ?
#
loop_
_entity_poly.entity_id
_entity_poly.type
_entity_poly.pdbx_seq_one_letter_code
_entity_poly.pdbx_strand_id
1 'polypeptide(L)'
;MPYVLTFNKKEISEKIVSICDYLNLEKKFDSFVNWIIELRRDVKIPHKLSDVLEIDKVNLDKLSQMALEDPSTAGNPKKLTKEDMKIMYEHSLSGKLF
;
A
#
# COMPACT_ATOMS: atom_id res chain seq x y z
N MET A 1 -1.46 -1.75 -3.61
CA MET A 1 -0.98 -2.71 -2.60
C MET A 1 0.31 -2.29 -1.91
N PRO A 2 1.40 -1.87 -2.57
CA PRO A 2 2.66 -1.58 -1.87
C PRO A 2 2.52 -0.50 -0.78
N TYR A 3 1.71 0.53 -1.01
CA TYR A 3 1.49 1.62 -0.06
C TYR A 3 0.86 1.16 1.26
N VAL A 4 -0.19 0.34 1.20
CA VAL A 4 -0.83 -0.23 2.40
C VAL A 4 0.12 -1.20 3.11
N LEU A 5 0.90 -1.97 2.35
CA LEU A 5 1.89 -2.90 2.90
C LEU A 5 2.96 -2.15 3.70
N THR A 6 3.55 -1.10 3.12
CA THR A 6 4.58 -0.30 3.80
C THR A 6 4.01 0.53 4.96
N PHE A 7 2.77 1.03 4.84
CA PHE A 7 2.07 1.68 5.93
C PHE A 7 1.91 0.78 7.16
N ASN A 8 1.59 -0.50 6.94
CA ASN A 8 1.43 -1.50 8.00
C ASN A 8 2.74 -2.20 8.41
N LYS A 9 3.91 -1.77 7.91
CA LYS A 9 5.21 -2.43 8.11
C LYS A 9 5.43 -2.86 9.56
N LYS A 10 5.13 -1.97 10.51
CA LYS A 10 5.37 -2.19 11.93
C LYS A 10 4.59 -3.36 12.51
N GLU A 11 3.36 -3.55 12.04
CA GLU A 11 2.43 -4.57 12.53
C GLU A 11 2.62 -5.94 11.86
N ILE A 12 3.19 -5.96 10.64
CA ILE A 12 3.22 -7.18 9.82
C ILE A 12 4.62 -7.68 9.49
N SER A 13 5.69 -7.01 9.93
CA SER A 13 7.07 -7.35 9.54
C SER A 13 7.44 -8.81 9.78
N GLU A 14 7.09 -9.39 10.92
CA GLU A 14 7.39 -10.79 11.23
C GLU A 14 6.70 -11.76 10.27
N LYS A 15 5.43 -11.51 9.95
CA LYS A 15 4.67 -12.32 8.99
C LYS A 15 5.28 -12.24 7.59
N ILE A 16 5.69 -11.02 7.18
CA ILE A 16 6.33 -10.80 5.87
C ILE A 16 7.69 -11.51 5.79
N VAL A 17 8.49 -11.48 6.85
CA VAL A 17 9.76 -12.22 6.91
C VAL A 17 9.53 -13.74 6.75
N SER A 18 8.47 -14.29 7.35
CA SER A 18 8.11 -15.69 7.17
C SER A 18 7.70 -16.01 5.72
N ILE A 19 7.01 -15.08 5.05
CA ILE A 19 6.67 -15.20 3.62
C ILE A 19 7.94 -15.16 2.76
N CYS A 20 8.90 -14.30 3.09
CA CYS A 20 10.19 -14.24 2.39
C CYS A 20 10.92 -15.59 2.42
N ASP A 21 10.92 -16.26 3.56
CA ASP A 21 11.52 -17.59 3.71
C ASP A 21 10.86 -18.61 2.77
N TYR A 22 9.55 -18.61 2.73
CA TYR A 22 8.78 -19.49 1.84
C TYR A 22 9.03 -19.21 0.34
N LEU A 23 9.24 -17.96 -0.02
CA LEU A 23 9.52 -17.53 -1.41
C LEU A 23 11.00 -17.56 -1.79
N ASN A 24 11.89 -18.02 -0.91
CA ASN A 24 13.35 -17.97 -1.08
C ASN A 24 13.90 -16.56 -1.34
N LEU A 25 13.30 -15.56 -0.71
CA LEU A 25 13.78 -14.18 -0.70
C LEU A 25 14.66 -13.93 0.52
N GLU A 26 15.47 -12.88 0.48
CA GLU A 26 16.17 -12.43 1.68
C GLU A 26 15.13 -12.09 2.78
N LYS A 27 15.35 -12.60 4.01
CA LYS A 27 14.43 -12.49 5.16
C LYS A 27 14.35 -11.05 5.70
N LYS A 28 13.92 -10.13 4.85
CA LYS A 28 13.73 -8.71 5.17
C LYS A 28 12.41 -8.22 4.59
N PHE A 29 11.74 -7.35 5.32
CA PHE A 29 10.50 -6.73 4.86
C PHE A 29 10.69 -6.03 3.49
N ASP A 30 11.78 -5.28 3.34
CA ASP A 30 12.04 -4.52 2.12
C ASP A 30 12.32 -5.42 0.91
N SER A 31 12.85 -6.62 1.11
CA SER A 31 13.03 -7.62 0.03
C SER A 31 11.68 -8.05 -0.55
N PHE A 32 10.68 -8.25 0.29
CA PHE A 32 9.32 -8.57 -0.16
C PHE A 32 8.67 -7.38 -0.88
N VAL A 33 8.82 -6.16 -0.35
CA VAL A 33 8.30 -4.95 -1.01
C VAL A 33 8.92 -4.77 -2.40
N ASN A 34 10.24 -4.92 -2.52
CA ASN A 34 10.93 -4.82 -3.79
C ASN A 34 10.46 -5.89 -4.79
N TRP A 35 10.32 -7.13 -4.34
CA TRP A 35 9.79 -8.22 -5.16
C TRP A 35 8.38 -7.90 -5.71
N ILE A 36 7.49 -7.33 -4.88
CA ILE A 36 6.17 -6.88 -5.33
C ILE A 36 6.25 -5.75 -6.36
N ILE A 37 7.17 -4.80 -6.16
CA ILE A 37 7.35 -3.68 -7.09
C ILE A 37 7.87 -4.18 -8.44
N GLU A 38 8.83 -5.10 -8.44
CA GLU A 38 9.33 -5.74 -9.65
C GLU A 38 8.25 -6.52 -10.37
N LEU A 39 7.49 -7.37 -9.66
CA LEU A 39 6.35 -8.08 -10.24
C LEU A 39 5.34 -7.12 -10.89
N ARG A 40 5.00 -6.03 -10.23
CA ARG A 40 4.09 -5.02 -10.78
C ARG A 40 4.64 -4.39 -12.06
N ARG A 41 5.94 -4.16 -12.12
CA ARG A 41 6.63 -3.64 -13.32
C ARG A 41 6.54 -4.64 -14.47
N ASP A 42 6.82 -5.91 -14.20
CA ASP A 42 6.80 -6.98 -15.19
C ASP A 42 5.40 -7.17 -15.81
N VAL A 43 4.36 -7.09 -14.97
CA VAL A 43 2.97 -7.16 -15.45
C VAL A 43 2.41 -5.79 -15.88
N LYS A 44 3.26 -4.77 -16.00
CA LYS A 44 2.93 -3.41 -16.50
C LYS A 44 1.84 -2.68 -15.69
N ILE A 45 1.78 -2.92 -14.37
CA ILE A 45 0.91 -2.15 -13.48
C ILE A 45 1.62 -0.84 -13.12
N PRO A 46 1.03 0.33 -13.39
CA PRO A 46 1.62 1.62 -13.03
C PRO A 46 1.98 1.70 -11.56
N HIS A 47 3.13 2.32 -11.26
CA HIS A 47 3.59 2.42 -9.87
C HIS A 47 2.71 3.39 -9.08
N LYS A 48 2.35 4.52 -9.65
CA LYS A 48 1.54 5.57 -9.01
C LYS A 48 0.24 5.82 -9.76
N LEU A 49 -0.79 6.26 -9.04
CA LEU A 49 -2.10 6.54 -9.63
C LEU A 49 -2.09 7.77 -10.53
N SER A 50 -1.20 8.74 -10.31
CA SER A 50 -1.05 9.91 -11.19
C SER A 50 -0.59 9.57 -12.62
N ASP A 51 -0.15 8.34 -12.88
CA ASP A 51 0.16 7.88 -14.24
C ASP A 51 -1.09 7.51 -15.05
N VAL A 52 -2.23 7.32 -14.38
CA VAL A 52 -3.49 6.87 -14.99
C VAL A 52 -4.71 7.74 -14.64
N LEU A 53 -4.58 8.64 -13.68
CA LEU A 53 -5.65 9.53 -13.23
C LEU A 53 -5.21 11.00 -13.27
N GLU A 54 -6.13 11.87 -13.66
CA GLU A 54 -5.96 13.32 -13.53
C GLU A 54 -6.16 13.71 -12.04
N ILE A 55 -5.09 14.18 -11.39
CA ILE A 55 -5.08 14.47 -9.94
C ILE A 55 -6.13 15.51 -9.56
N ASP A 56 -6.33 16.51 -10.40
CA ASP A 56 -7.29 17.61 -10.14
C ASP A 56 -8.76 17.15 -10.05
N LYS A 57 -9.05 15.95 -10.55
CA LYS A 57 -10.39 15.33 -10.49
C LYS A 57 -10.57 14.42 -9.28
N VAL A 58 -9.53 14.23 -8.48
CA VAL A 58 -9.55 13.29 -7.35
C VAL A 58 -9.93 14.02 -6.05
N ASN A 59 -11.12 13.75 -5.53
CA ASN A 59 -11.53 14.25 -4.22
C ASN A 59 -11.05 13.29 -3.12
N LEU A 60 -9.84 13.55 -2.59
CA LEU A 60 -9.20 12.72 -1.58
C LEU A 60 -10.01 12.66 -0.27
N ASP A 61 -10.65 13.75 0.12
CA ASP A 61 -11.43 13.80 1.35
C ASP A 61 -12.63 12.85 1.28
N LYS A 62 -13.35 12.88 0.15
CA LYS A 62 -14.48 11.97 -0.09
C LYS A 62 -14.01 10.51 -0.19
N LEU A 63 -12.93 10.24 -0.92
CA LEU A 63 -12.39 8.88 -1.05
C LEU A 63 -11.93 8.32 0.29
N SER A 64 -11.28 9.14 1.12
CA SER A 64 -10.81 8.72 2.44
C SER A 64 -11.97 8.38 3.38
N GLN A 65 -13.06 9.13 3.30
CA GLN A 65 -14.27 8.85 4.06
C GLN A 65 -14.91 7.53 3.60
N MET A 66 -15.09 7.35 2.30
CA MET A 66 -15.66 6.11 1.74
C MET A 66 -14.80 4.88 2.09
N ALA A 67 -13.47 5.00 2.03
CA ALA A 67 -12.56 3.92 2.39
C ALA A 67 -12.63 3.57 3.88
N LEU A 68 -12.81 4.56 4.74
CA LEU A 68 -12.97 4.33 6.18
C LEU A 68 -14.26 3.58 6.50
N GLU A 69 -15.34 3.87 5.76
CA GLU A 69 -16.66 3.25 5.93
C GLU A 69 -16.77 1.85 5.27
N ASP A 70 -15.78 1.47 4.45
CA ASP A 70 -15.75 0.16 3.80
C ASP A 70 -15.59 -0.96 4.85
N PRO A 71 -16.48 -1.98 4.86
CA PRO A 71 -16.41 -3.09 5.82
C PRO A 71 -15.06 -3.82 5.83
N SER A 72 -14.37 -3.91 4.68
CA SER A 72 -13.05 -4.56 4.56
C SER A 72 -11.95 -3.82 5.32
N THR A 73 -12.12 -2.54 5.61
CA THR A 73 -11.17 -1.74 6.39
C THR A 73 -10.97 -2.27 7.81
N ALA A 74 -11.99 -2.90 8.39
CA ALA A 74 -11.91 -3.53 9.72
C ALA A 74 -10.88 -4.69 9.79
N GLY A 75 -10.53 -5.29 8.65
CA GLY A 75 -9.51 -6.34 8.55
C GLY A 75 -8.06 -5.83 8.59
N ASN A 76 -7.83 -4.52 8.60
CA ASN A 76 -6.46 -3.99 8.64
C ASN A 76 -5.82 -4.27 10.02
N PRO A 77 -4.51 -4.64 10.10
CA PRO A 77 -3.83 -4.94 11.37
C PRO A 77 -3.83 -3.79 12.38
N LYS A 78 -3.88 -2.57 11.90
CA LYS A 78 -3.96 -1.34 12.68
C LYS A 78 -5.33 -0.69 12.46
N LYS A 79 -5.95 -0.18 13.54
CA LYS A 79 -7.15 0.65 13.42
C LYS A 79 -6.82 1.90 12.62
N LEU A 80 -7.60 2.16 11.57
CA LEU A 80 -7.38 3.25 10.64
C LEU A 80 -8.28 4.45 10.96
N THR A 81 -7.75 5.64 10.70
CA THR A 81 -8.47 6.90 10.73
C THR A 81 -8.69 7.43 9.30
N LYS A 82 -9.56 8.41 9.13
CA LYS A 82 -9.73 9.09 7.85
C LYS A 82 -8.43 9.73 7.34
N GLU A 83 -7.62 10.27 8.26
CA GLU A 83 -6.32 10.86 7.92
C GLU A 83 -5.33 9.79 7.45
N ASP A 84 -5.29 8.62 8.09
CA ASP A 84 -4.48 7.50 7.61
C ASP A 84 -4.85 7.10 6.16
N MET A 85 -6.16 7.06 5.85
CA MET A 85 -6.63 6.78 4.49
C MET A 85 -6.18 7.85 3.50
N LYS A 86 -6.29 9.12 3.88
CA LYS A 86 -5.87 10.24 3.05
C LYS A 86 -4.38 10.18 2.72
N ILE A 87 -3.54 9.97 3.74
CA ILE A 87 -2.09 9.83 3.56
C ILE A 87 -1.75 8.65 2.64
N MET A 88 -2.42 7.50 2.79
CA MET A 88 -2.21 6.35 1.89
C MET A 88 -2.60 6.68 0.44
N TYR A 89 -3.67 7.43 0.20
CA TYR A 89 -4.03 7.90 -1.13
C TYR A 89 -3.00 8.88 -1.70
N GLU A 90 -2.53 9.85 -0.92
CA GLU A 90 -1.47 10.80 -1.32
C GLU A 90 -0.19 10.07 -1.72
N HIS A 91 0.22 9.07 -0.94
CA HIS A 91 1.35 8.21 -1.26
C HIS A 91 1.11 7.41 -2.54
N SER A 92 -0.09 6.87 -2.75
CA SER A 92 -0.42 6.12 -3.97
C SER A 92 -0.47 7.01 -5.22
N LEU A 93 -0.84 8.28 -5.09
CA LEU A 93 -0.81 9.26 -6.17
C LEU A 93 0.62 9.68 -6.52
N SER A 94 1.44 9.93 -5.50
CA SER A 94 2.84 10.38 -5.69
C SER A 94 3.82 9.24 -6.02
N GLY A 95 3.48 7.99 -5.70
CA GLY A 95 4.38 6.85 -5.83
C GLY A 95 5.35 6.68 -4.65
N LYS A 96 5.26 7.51 -3.61
CA LYS A 96 6.13 7.44 -2.44
C LYS A 96 5.67 6.31 -1.50
N LEU A 97 6.59 5.44 -1.10
CA LEU A 97 6.35 4.43 -0.05
C LEU A 97 6.55 5.04 1.34
N PHE A 98 6.02 4.38 2.38
CA PHE A 98 6.22 4.77 3.78
C PHE A 98 7.58 4.32 4.28
#